data_21450a330214732a5b08053fd00afe7d
#
_entry.id   21450a330214732a5b08053fd00afe7d
#
_cell.length_a   1.000
_cell.length_b   1.000
_cell.length_c   1.000
_cell.angle_alpha   90.00
_cell.angle_beta   90.00
_cell.angle_gamma   90.00
#
_symmetry.space_group_name_H-M   'P 1'
#
loop_
_entity.id
_entity.type
_entity.pdbx_description
1 polymer ?
#
loop_
_entity_poly.entity_id
_entity_poly.type
_entity_poly.pdbx_seq_one_letter_code
_entity_poly.pdbx_strand_id
1 'polypeptide(L)'
;MLTERHQTLLEARGLDVELCVRLGLATNGRLGPDAIEIPYFHAGERVNTKYRTISGDKRFAQDEGGKCIFWNVGVITDPGMAHLPLIITEGEFDAIAAMQAGFDRVVSVPNGAPANPLGETTSGKYAYLDAAPTILRDVKEILLATDADQPGIALRDDLALRLGRARCKWLKYPKDTKDLADVLARYAERGIVETIARAQWLAVSGIFRRSELPPLNPPQALDTGIPKMVCLVNDDYV
;
A
#
# COMPACT_ATOMS: atom_id res chain seq x y z
N MET A 1 24.88 11.62 3.72
CA MET A 1 25.27 10.47 4.56
C MET A 1 24.55 10.59 5.90
N LEU A 2 24.11 9.49 6.54
CA LEU A 2 23.48 9.51 7.85
C LEU A 2 24.54 9.65 8.94
N THR A 3 24.31 10.53 9.94
CA THR A 3 25.14 10.59 11.15
C THR A 3 24.84 9.40 12.06
N GLU A 4 25.75 9.05 12.99
CA GLU A 4 25.55 7.97 13.98
C GLU A 4 24.24 8.14 14.76
N ARG A 5 23.91 9.39 15.17
CA ARG A 5 22.64 9.70 15.83
C ARG A 5 21.43 9.28 15.00
N HIS A 6 21.43 9.60 13.69
CA HIS A 6 20.30 9.25 12.81
C HIS A 6 20.24 7.74 12.55
N GLN A 7 21.39 7.07 12.45
CA GLN A 7 21.47 5.61 12.35
C GLN A 7 20.81 4.95 13.57
N THR A 8 21.23 5.34 14.79
CA THR A 8 20.63 4.84 16.05
C THR A 8 19.11 5.09 16.12
N LEU A 9 18.63 6.25 15.64
CA LEU A 9 17.20 6.57 15.64
C LEU A 9 16.41 5.73 14.62
N LEU A 10 16.99 5.37 13.48
CA LEU A 10 16.39 4.46 12.49
C LEU A 10 16.39 3.02 13.01
N GLU A 11 17.50 2.55 13.59
CA GLU A 11 17.61 1.24 14.24
C GLU A 11 16.59 1.07 15.37
N ALA A 12 16.38 2.10 16.20
CA ALA A 12 15.37 2.08 17.25
C ALA A 12 13.93 1.91 16.72
N ARG A 13 13.70 2.16 15.42
CA ARG A 13 12.44 1.89 14.71
C ARG A 13 12.42 0.53 14.03
N GLY A 14 13.48 -0.28 14.18
CA GLY A 14 13.64 -1.56 13.49
C GLY A 14 14.08 -1.46 12.03
N LEU A 15 14.40 -0.25 11.54
CA LEU A 15 14.79 -0.05 10.15
C LEU A 15 16.26 -0.41 9.93
N ASP A 16 16.53 -1.13 8.84
CA ASP A 16 17.89 -1.44 8.39
C ASP A 16 18.55 -0.17 7.83
N VAL A 17 19.60 0.28 8.50
CA VAL A 17 20.37 1.48 8.15
C VAL A 17 21.05 1.34 6.79
N GLU A 18 21.57 0.17 6.44
CA GLU A 18 22.21 -0.05 5.15
C GLU A 18 21.19 0.07 4.01
N LEU A 19 19.99 -0.48 4.21
CA LEU A 19 18.88 -0.30 3.26
C LEU A 19 18.50 1.19 3.14
N CYS A 20 18.36 1.91 4.26
CA CYS A 20 18.06 3.33 4.26
C CYS A 20 19.12 4.14 3.47
N VAL A 21 20.41 3.83 3.67
CA VAL A 21 21.51 4.48 2.93
C VAL A 21 21.47 4.15 1.44
N ARG A 22 21.22 2.89 1.07
CA ARG A 22 21.06 2.49 -0.36
C ARG A 22 19.88 3.20 -1.03
N LEU A 23 18.81 3.47 -0.29
CA LEU A 23 17.64 4.24 -0.76
C LEU A 23 17.89 5.75 -0.79
N GLY A 24 19.08 6.21 -0.38
CA GLY A 24 19.51 7.60 -0.46
C GLY A 24 19.09 8.47 0.72
N LEU A 25 18.62 7.87 1.83
CA LEU A 25 18.32 8.64 3.04
C LEU A 25 19.61 9.27 3.59
N ALA A 26 19.51 10.54 4.01
CA ALA A 26 20.66 11.26 4.56
C ALA A 26 20.24 12.22 5.66
N THR A 27 21.19 12.58 6.51
CA THR A 27 21.03 13.66 7.51
C THR A 27 20.79 14.98 6.82
N ASN A 28 19.77 15.72 7.27
CA ASN A 28 19.50 17.08 6.78
C ASN A 28 19.01 17.99 7.90
N GLY A 29 19.61 19.18 8.01
CA GLY A 29 19.30 20.13 9.08
C GLY A 29 18.08 21.04 8.82
N ARG A 30 17.37 20.92 7.69
CA ARG A 30 16.29 21.84 7.29
C ARG A 30 15.16 21.96 8.32
N LEU A 31 14.85 20.88 9.02
CA LEU A 31 13.80 20.83 10.05
C LEU A 31 14.37 20.70 11.48
N GLY A 32 15.67 20.84 11.64
CA GLY A 32 16.37 20.71 12.91
C GLY A 32 17.31 19.50 12.98
N PRO A 33 17.95 19.26 14.14
CA PRO A 33 19.05 18.30 14.26
C PRO A 33 18.63 16.84 14.07
N ASP A 34 17.35 16.52 14.23
CA ASP A 34 16.81 15.17 14.08
C ASP A 34 16.06 14.96 12.76
N ALA A 35 16.36 15.81 11.76
CA ALA A 35 15.75 15.70 10.46
C ALA A 35 16.63 14.92 9.47
N ILE A 36 15.96 14.14 8.64
CA ILE A 36 16.55 13.45 7.49
C ILE A 36 15.88 13.91 6.20
N GLU A 37 16.58 13.69 5.10
CA GLU A 37 16.04 13.81 3.76
C GLU A 37 15.78 12.44 3.16
N ILE A 38 14.70 12.33 2.40
CA ILE A 38 14.27 11.16 1.66
C ILE A 38 14.11 11.59 0.20
N PRO A 39 15.01 11.18 -0.70
CA PRO A 39 14.97 11.59 -2.10
C PRO A 39 13.88 10.83 -2.86
N TYR A 40 13.27 11.50 -3.83
CA TYR A 40 12.33 10.92 -4.80
C TYR A 40 12.99 10.92 -6.17
N PHE A 41 13.06 9.76 -6.77
CA PHE A 41 13.66 9.57 -8.09
C PHE A 41 12.61 9.23 -9.15
N HIS A 42 12.81 9.75 -10.36
CA HIS A 42 12.05 9.37 -11.54
C HIS A 42 13.02 9.27 -12.73
N ALA A 43 13.00 8.13 -13.41
CA ALA A 43 13.93 7.84 -14.53
C ALA A 43 15.42 8.10 -14.19
N GLY A 44 15.83 7.78 -12.96
CA GLY A 44 17.21 7.96 -12.49
C GLY A 44 17.55 9.37 -12.01
N GLU A 45 16.66 10.35 -12.18
CA GLU A 45 16.88 11.73 -11.72
C GLU A 45 16.16 11.97 -10.38
N ARG A 46 16.80 12.74 -9.49
CA ARG A 46 16.18 13.23 -8.25
C ARG A 46 15.23 14.39 -8.61
N VAL A 47 13.93 14.18 -8.42
CA VAL A 47 12.87 15.11 -8.84
C VAL A 47 12.16 15.79 -7.67
N ASN A 48 12.35 15.30 -6.46
CA ASN A 48 11.84 15.88 -5.22
C ASN A 48 12.64 15.36 -4.02
N THR A 49 12.52 16.02 -2.89
CA THR A 49 13.03 15.55 -1.60
C THR A 49 11.98 15.81 -0.52
N LYS A 50 11.71 14.81 0.27
CA LYS A 50 10.93 14.99 1.51
C LYS A 50 11.87 15.06 2.69
N TYR A 51 11.65 16.06 3.53
CA TYR A 51 12.35 16.24 4.80
C TYR A 51 11.40 15.85 5.92
N ARG A 52 11.88 15.10 6.90
CA ARG A 52 11.10 14.75 8.07
C ARG A 52 11.96 14.66 9.31
N THR A 53 11.39 15.00 10.47
CA THR A 53 12.00 14.66 11.76
C THR A 53 11.77 13.18 12.08
N ILE A 54 12.76 12.52 12.67
CA ILE A 54 12.68 11.09 13.07
C ILE A 54 12.59 10.92 14.58
N SER A 55 12.74 12.00 15.35
CA SER A 55 12.48 12.06 16.80
C SER A 55 11.79 13.39 17.15
N GLY A 56 11.21 13.50 18.34
CA GLY A 56 10.49 14.67 18.81
C GLY A 56 9.22 14.96 17.99
N ASP A 57 8.89 16.24 17.84
CA ASP A 57 7.71 16.69 17.11
C ASP A 57 7.79 16.31 15.62
N LYS A 58 6.70 15.72 15.13
CA LYS A 58 6.59 15.23 13.75
C LYS A 58 6.44 16.42 12.78
N ARG A 59 7.51 16.76 12.05
CA ARG A 59 7.54 17.83 11.06
C ARG A 59 7.92 17.31 9.69
N PHE A 60 7.34 17.91 8.65
CA PHE A 60 7.57 17.57 7.27
C PHE A 60 7.75 18.82 6.40
N ALA A 61 8.57 18.71 5.37
CA ALA A 61 8.67 19.66 4.27
C ALA A 61 9.04 18.90 2.99
N GLN A 62 8.84 19.54 1.85
CA GLN A 62 9.30 19.05 0.55
C GLN A 62 10.03 20.18 -0.17
N ASP A 63 10.72 19.87 -1.28
CA ASP A 63 11.34 20.87 -2.12
C ASP A 63 10.26 21.74 -2.78
N GLU A 64 10.52 23.04 -2.88
CA GLU A 64 9.69 23.95 -3.65
C GLU A 64 9.77 23.57 -5.13
N GLY A 65 8.63 23.41 -5.79
CA GLY A 65 8.56 22.94 -7.17
C GLY A 65 8.90 21.46 -7.38
N GLY A 66 9.11 20.69 -6.31
CA GLY A 66 9.34 19.25 -6.39
C GLY A 66 8.16 18.52 -7.03
N LYS A 67 8.43 17.49 -7.87
CA LYS A 67 7.37 16.72 -8.54
C LYS A 67 6.55 15.92 -7.52
N CYS A 68 5.23 16.00 -7.64
CA CYS A 68 4.29 15.19 -6.86
C CYS A 68 4.15 13.81 -7.49
N ILE A 69 4.98 12.87 -7.08
CA ILE A 69 4.99 11.48 -7.53
C ILE A 69 5.04 10.54 -6.34
N PHE A 70 4.73 9.25 -6.55
CA PHE A 70 5.02 8.24 -5.53
C PHE A 70 6.51 8.18 -5.23
N TRP A 71 6.87 7.98 -3.97
CA TRP A 71 8.21 7.53 -3.62
C TRP A 71 8.42 6.13 -4.18
N ASN A 72 9.60 5.86 -4.72
CA ASN A 72 9.96 4.60 -5.39
C ASN A 72 9.09 4.27 -6.63
N VAL A 73 8.62 5.29 -7.34
CA VAL A 73 7.70 5.15 -8.49
C VAL A 73 8.19 4.20 -9.59
N GLY A 74 9.51 4.03 -9.73
CA GLY A 74 10.13 3.19 -10.77
C GLY A 74 9.67 1.72 -10.76
N VAL A 75 9.35 1.17 -9.58
CA VAL A 75 8.92 -0.23 -9.44
C VAL A 75 7.54 -0.52 -10.05
N ILE A 76 6.76 0.52 -10.33
CA ILE A 76 5.43 0.38 -10.95
C ILE A 76 5.56 -0.16 -12.38
N THR A 77 6.56 0.33 -13.11
CA THR A 77 6.79 0.01 -14.52
C THR A 77 7.92 -1.00 -14.73
N ASP A 78 8.53 -1.51 -13.67
CA ASP A 78 9.58 -2.52 -13.75
C ASP A 78 8.99 -3.86 -14.27
N PRO A 79 9.43 -4.33 -15.46
CA PRO A 79 8.93 -5.58 -16.02
C PRO A 79 9.26 -6.80 -15.15
N GLY A 80 10.38 -6.77 -14.42
CA GLY A 80 10.79 -7.83 -13.51
C GLY A 80 9.84 -8.02 -12.35
N MET A 81 9.13 -6.96 -11.96
CA MET A 81 8.19 -6.94 -10.85
C MET A 81 6.71 -7.00 -11.28
N ALA A 82 6.42 -7.02 -12.58
CA ALA A 82 5.05 -6.92 -13.12
C ALA A 82 4.11 -8.03 -12.62
N HIS A 83 4.65 -9.18 -12.26
CA HIS A 83 3.91 -10.33 -11.74
C HIS A 83 3.55 -10.23 -10.25
N LEU A 84 4.17 -9.30 -9.50
CA LEU A 84 3.94 -9.08 -8.07
C LEU A 84 2.79 -8.10 -7.84
N PRO A 85 2.04 -8.22 -6.73
CA PRO A 85 1.11 -7.17 -6.30
C PRO A 85 1.88 -5.87 -6.04
N LEU A 86 1.24 -4.72 -6.32
CA LEU A 86 1.78 -3.41 -5.93
C LEU A 86 1.33 -3.06 -4.52
N ILE A 87 2.26 -2.80 -3.63
CA ILE A 87 1.98 -2.30 -2.28
C ILE A 87 2.03 -0.78 -2.30
N ILE A 88 1.00 -0.12 -1.78
CA ILE A 88 0.94 1.33 -1.61
C ILE A 88 0.84 1.64 -0.12
N THR A 89 1.86 2.32 0.44
CA THR A 89 1.92 2.72 1.84
C THR A 89 1.59 4.20 2.02
N GLU A 90 1.25 4.61 3.24
CA GLU A 90 1.04 6.01 3.58
C GLU A 90 2.35 6.75 3.81
N GLY A 91 3.37 6.10 4.38
CA GLY A 91 4.66 6.66 4.70
C GLY A 91 5.83 5.91 4.07
N GLU A 92 6.94 6.61 3.85
CA GLU A 92 8.16 6.03 3.28
C GLU A 92 8.78 4.98 4.21
N PHE A 93 8.65 5.14 5.54
CA PHE A 93 9.17 4.17 6.51
C PHE A 93 8.40 2.85 6.46
N ASP A 94 7.09 2.90 6.16
CA ASP A 94 6.28 1.71 5.94
C ASP A 94 6.71 0.97 4.68
N ALA A 95 7.03 1.73 3.63
CA ALA A 95 7.56 1.16 2.40
C ALA A 95 8.94 0.52 2.63
N ILE A 96 9.83 1.18 3.38
CA ILE A 96 11.15 0.62 3.73
C ILE A 96 10.99 -0.63 4.59
N ALA A 97 10.05 -0.64 5.56
CA ALA A 97 9.75 -1.81 6.37
C ALA A 97 9.27 -3.00 5.51
N ALA A 98 8.41 -2.74 4.51
CA ALA A 98 8.00 -3.77 3.56
C ALA A 98 9.17 -4.29 2.72
N MET A 99 10.06 -3.41 2.22
CA MET A 99 11.28 -3.80 1.49
C MET A 99 12.21 -4.66 2.33
N GLN A 100 12.42 -4.31 3.59
CA GLN A 100 13.23 -5.06 4.53
C GLN A 100 12.68 -6.49 4.74
N ALA A 101 11.37 -6.66 4.67
CA ALA A 101 10.70 -7.96 4.74
C ALA A 101 10.63 -8.71 3.39
N GLY A 102 11.29 -8.20 2.33
CA GLY A 102 11.39 -8.84 1.01
C GLY A 102 10.28 -8.49 0.02
N PHE A 103 9.53 -7.40 0.26
CA PHE A 103 8.49 -6.91 -0.66
C PHE A 103 9.00 -5.71 -1.47
N ASP A 104 9.64 -5.95 -2.61
CA ASP A 104 10.31 -4.91 -3.37
C ASP A 104 9.35 -4.03 -4.22
N ARG A 105 8.18 -4.55 -4.62
CA ARG A 105 7.20 -3.79 -5.42
C ARG A 105 6.32 -2.93 -4.51
N VAL A 106 6.93 -1.95 -3.85
CA VAL A 106 6.26 -1.04 -2.91
C VAL A 106 6.53 0.42 -3.24
N VAL A 107 5.51 1.26 -3.10
CA VAL A 107 5.57 2.71 -3.25
C VAL A 107 4.92 3.38 -2.03
N SER A 108 5.29 4.64 -1.76
CA SER A 108 4.63 5.45 -0.74
C SER A 108 3.99 6.69 -1.34
N VAL A 109 2.82 7.10 -0.81
CA VAL A 109 2.22 8.39 -1.21
C VAL A 109 3.06 9.57 -0.69
N PRO A 110 3.23 10.65 -1.48
CA PRO A 110 4.12 11.75 -1.10
C PRO A 110 3.55 12.63 0.01
N ASN A 111 2.23 12.77 0.10
CA ASN A 111 1.56 13.79 0.90
C ASN A 111 0.79 13.22 2.12
N GLY A 112 1.00 11.93 2.48
CA GLY A 112 0.27 11.24 3.55
C GLY A 112 -1.25 11.24 3.34
N ALA A 113 -2.01 10.86 4.37
CA ALA A 113 -3.46 10.77 4.31
C ALA A 113 -4.18 12.12 4.38
N PRO A 114 -5.38 12.27 3.81
CA PRO A 114 -6.29 13.37 4.08
C PRO A 114 -6.96 13.17 5.46
N ALA A 115 -7.36 14.27 6.12
CA ALA A 115 -8.06 14.17 7.40
C ALA A 115 -9.43 13.46 7.26
N ASN A 116 -10.09 13.63 6.10
CA ASN A 116 -11.36 12.98 5.74
C ASN A 116 -11.31 12.52 4.28
N PRO A 117 -12.12 11.53 3.88
CA PRO A 117 -12.21 11.11 2.48
C PRO A 117 -12.59 12.28 1.58
N LEU A 118 -11.90 12.41 0.44
CA LEU A 118 -12.16 13.44 -0.57
C LEU A 118 -13.12 12.95 -1.65
N GLY A 119 -13.43 11.65 -1.69
CA GLY A 119 -14.33 11.04 -2.66
C GLY A 119 -13.87 11.28 -4.09
N GLU A 120 -14.82 11.59 -4.99
CA GLU A 120 -14.54 11.84 -6.41
C GLU A 120 -13.96 13.24 -6.69
N THR A 121 -13.82 14.09 -5.66
CA THR A 121 -13.31 15.45 -5.83
C THR A 121 -11.90 15.42 -6.44
N THR A 122 -11.72 16.16 -7.53
CA THR A 122 -10.41 16.36 -8.18
C THR A 122 -9.58 17.26 -7.26
N SER A 123 -8.80 16.67 -6.40
CA SER A 123 -7.91 17.36 -5.47
C SER A 123 -6.47 17.16 -5.96
N GLY A 124 -5.66 18.22 -5.95
CA GLY A 124 -4.21 18.13 -6.17
C GLY A 124 -3.51 17.18 -5.18
N LYS A 125 -4.20 16.75 -4.11
CA LYS A 125 -3.77 15.75 -3.15
C LYS A 125 -3.36 14.42 -3.81
N TYR A 126 -4.05 14.04 -4.91
CA TYR A 126 -3.83 12.78 -5.63
C TYR A 126 -3.12 12.94 -6.98
N ALA A 127 -2.50 14.11 -7.26
CA ALA A 127 -1.78 14.38 -8.50
C ALA A 127 -0.65 13.35 -8.81
N TYR A 128 -0.14 12.68 -7.79
CA TYR A 128 0.83 11.59 -7.96
C TYR A 128 0.27 10.37 -8.71
N LEU A 129 -1.04 10.17 -8.74
CA LEU A 129 -1.68 9.14 -9.55
C LEU A 129 -1.62 9.47 -11.04
N ASP A 130 -1.74 10.76 -11.40
CA ASP A 130 -1.64 11.24 -12.78
C ASP A 130 -0.21 11.04 -13.33
N ALA A 131 0.78 11.09 -12.44
CA ALA A 131 2.18 10.82 -12.77
C ALA A 131 2.49 9.31 -12.96
N ALA A 132 1.57 8.43 -12.63
CA ALA A 132 1.73 6.99 -12.72
C ALA A 132 0.52 6.28 -13.36
N PRO A 133 0.10 6.68 -14.59
CA PRO A 133 -1.11 6.18 -15.25
C PRO A 133 -1.07 4.66 -15.54
N THR A 134 0.12 4.08 -15.60
CA THR A 134 0.33 2.64 -15.79
C THR A 134 -0.24 1.78 -14.65
N ILE A 135 -0.41 2.34 -13.43
CA ILE A 135 -1.08 1.63 -12.33
C ILE A 135 -2.47 1.17 -12.74
N LEU A 136 -3.23 2.04 -13.41
CA LEU A 136 -4.60 1.74 -13.80
C LEU A 136 -4.67 0.63 -14.86
N ARG A 137 -3.70 0.59 -15.77
CA ARG A 137 -3.68 -0.32 -16.91
C ARG A 137 -3.04 -1.68 -16.59
N ASP A 138 -1.88 -1.67 -15.94
CA ASP A 138 -0.97 -2.81 -15.95
C ASP A 138 -0.89 -3.53 -14.58
N VAL A 139 -1.31 -2.89 -13.48
CA VAL A 139 -1.29 -3.49 -12.15
C VAL A 139 -2.61 -4.22 -11.87
N LYS A 140 -2.56 -5.54 -11.71
CA LYS A 140 -3.75 -6.39 -11.49
C LYS A 140 -4.22 -6.42 -10.04
N GLU A 141 -3.29 -6.41 -9.10
CA GLU A 141 -3.55 -6.50 -7.67
C GLU A 141 -2.81 -5.39 -6.93
N ILE A 142 -3.53 -4.68 -6.08
CA ILE A 142 -3.01 -3.56 -5.28
C ILE A 142 -3.27 -3.85 -3.80
N LEU A 143 -2.25 -3.75 -2.98
CA LEU A 143 -2.34 -3.85 -1.54
C LEU A 143 -2.21 -2.46 -0.93
N LEU A 144 -3.30 -1.96 -0.34
CA LEU A 144 -3.35 -0.68 0.34
C LEU A 144 -2.91 -0.87 1.80
N ALA A 145 -1.66 -0.52 2.07
CA ALA A 145 -1.02 -0.61 3.38
C ALA A 145 -0.98 0.78 4.03
N THR A 146 -2.15 1.41 4.18
CA THR A 146 -2.33 2.69 4.87
C THR A 146 -2.45 2.48 6.38
N ASP A 147 -2.26 3.55 7.16
CA ASP A 147 -2.41 3.49 8.61
C ASP A 147 -3.82 3.03 9.02
N ALA A 148 -3.93 2.37 10.18
CA ALA A 148 -5.23 1.89 10.71
C ALA A 148 -6.03 3.00 11.44
N ASP A 149 -5.57 4.23 11.41
CA ASP A 149 -6.28 5.38 11.98
C ASP A 149 -7.28 5.99 10.98
N GLN A 150 -8.08 6.95 11.44
CA GLN A 150 -9.13 7.55 10.61
C GLN A 150 -8.61 8.19 9.32
N PRO A 151 -7.50 8.97 9.31
CA PRO A 151 -6.90 9.47 8.08
C PRO A 151 -6.42 8.35 7.13
N GLY A 152 -5.78 7.31 7.64
CA GLY A 152 -5.32 6.18 6.82
C GLY A 152 -6.47 5.39 6.20
N ILE A 153 -7.60 5.22 6.92
CA ILE A 153 -8.83 4.66 6.36
C ILE A 153 -9.38 5.55 5.23
N ALA A 154 -9.38 6.87 5.41
CA ALA A 154 -9.81 7.81 4.39
C ALA A 154 -8.93 7.72 3.12
N LEU A 155 -7.60 7.65 3.29
CA LEU A 155 -6.66 7.45 2.17
C LEU A 155 -6.92 6.12 1.45
N ARG A 156 -7.13 5.03 2.20
CA ARG A 156 -7.45 3.70 1.64
C ARG A 156 -8.69 3.76 0.74
N ASP A 157 -9.76 4.34 1.25
CA ASP A 157 -11.04 4.37 0.55
C ASP A 157 -10.98 5.28 -0.70
N ASP A 158 -10.29 6.40 -0.63
CA ASP A 158 -10.04 7.30 -1.76
C ASP A 158 -9.14 6.67 -2.83
N LEU A 159 -8.07 5.96 -2.43
CA LEU A 159 -7.22 5.21 -3.36
C LEU A 159 -8.00 4.06 -4.03
N ALA A 160 -8.78 3.32 -3.25
CA ALA A 160 -9.57 2.22 -3.77
C ALA A 160 -10.63 2.70 -4.81
N LEU A 161 -11.24 3.87 -4.57
CA LEU A 161 -12.17 4.48 -5.52
C LEU A 161 -11.48 4.80 -6.85
N ARG A 162 -10.31 5.42 -6.82
CA ARG A 162 -9.55 5.87 -8.00
C ARG A 162 -8.87 4.72 -8.74
N LEU A 163 -8.38 3.74 -8.01
CA LEU A 163 -7.61 2.62 -8.57
C LEU A 163 -8.47 1.42 -8.98
N GLY A 164 -9.75 1.40 -8.60
CA GLY A 164 -10.65 0.29 -8.83
C GLY A 164 -10.71 -0.70 -7.66
N ARG A 165 -11.76 -0.56 -6.83
CA ARG A 165 -11.95 -1.27 -5.57
C ARG A 165 -11.83 -2.80 -5.68
N ALA A 166 -12.29 -3.40 -6.79
CA ALA A 166 -12.30 -4.84 -7.00
C ALA A 166 -10.91 -5.50 -7.05
N ARG A 167 -9.85 -4.73 -7.35
CA ARG A 167 -8.46 -5.20 -7.38
C ARG A 167 -7.63 -4.76 -6.18
N CYS A 168 -8.26 -4.12 -5.20
CA CYS A 168 -7.61 -3.63 -4.00
C CYS A 168 -7.83 -4.58 -2.83
N LYS A 169 -6.73 -4.85 -2.12
CA LYS A 169 -6.71 -5.46 -0.79
C LYS A 169 -6.32 -4.42 0.24
N TRP A 170 -6.60 -4.68 1.50
CA TRP A 170 -6.19 -3.86 2.63
C TRP A 170 -5.59 -4.73 3.74
N LEU A 171 -4.81 -4.13 4.62
CA LEU A 171 -4.18 -4.81 5.75
C LEU A 171 -5.01 -4.65 7.02
N LYS A 172 -5.18 -5.77 7.73
CA LYS A 172 -5.59 -5.75 9.13
C LYS A 172 -4.34 -5.93 9.99
N TYR A 173 -3.93 -4.88 10.65
CA TYR A 173 -2.74 -4.89 11.48
C TYR A 173 -2.93 -5.70 12.77
N PRO A 174 -1.86 -6.31 13.31
CA PRO A 174 -1.86 -6.95 14.63
C PRO A 174 -2.26 -5.96 15.73
N LYS A 175 -2.64 -6.50 16.88
CA LYS A 175 -2.97 -5.68 18.05
C LYS A 175 -1.80 -4.74 18.41
N ASP A 176 -2.14 -3.51 18.79
CA ASP A 176 -1.20 -2.45 19.21
C ASP A 176 -0.19 -2.03 18.13
N THR A 177 -0.52 -2.22 16.86
CA THR A 177 0.19 -1.68 15.70
C THR A 177 -0.81 -1.02 14.74
N LYS A 178 -0.39 0.00 14.02
CA LYS A 178 -1.26 0.76 13.12
C LYS A 178 -0.73 0.87 11.70
N ASP A 179 0.55 0.58 11.49
CA ASP A 179 1.25 0.68 10.23
C ASP A 179 2.35 -0.41 10.12
N LEU A 180 3.00 -0.54 8.96
CA LEU A 180 4.03 -1.55 8.74
C LEU A 180 5.32 -1.27 9.53
N ALA A 181 5.65 -0.01 9.79
CA ALA A 181 6.81 0.34 10.61
C ALA A 181 6.60 -0.07 12.07
N ASP A 182 5.39 0.09 12.62
CA ASP A 182 5.03 -0.44 13.94
C ASP A 182 5.10 -1.97 13.98
N VAL A 183 4.64 -2.66 12.91
CA VAL A 183 4.71 -4.12 12.81
C VAL A 183 6.17 -4.57 12.77
N LEU A 184 7.03 -3.90 11.99
CA LEU A 184 8.45 -4.20 11.94
C LEU A 184 9.11 -4.06 13.32
N ALA A 185 8.89 -2.93 13.98
CA ALA A 185 9.49 -2.64 15.29
C ALA A 185 9.08 -3.66 16.37
N ARG A 186 7.85 -4.22 16.28
CA ARG A 186 7.31 -5.12 17.30
C ARG A 186 7.47 -6.60 17.00
N TYR A 187 7.39 -6.99 15.74
CA TYR A 187 7.31 -8.37 15.29
C TYR A 187 8.36 -8.74 14.23
N ALA A 188 9.31 -7.84 13.96
CA ALA A 188 10.33 -7.96 12.92
C ALA A 188 9.73 -8.24 11.52
N GLU A 189 10.54 -8.62 10.55
CA GLU A 189 10.16 -8.91 9.15
C GLU A 189 9.09 -10.00 9.07
N ARG A 190 9.15 -10.99 9.95
CA ARG A 190 8.16 -12.07 10.01
C ARG A 190 6.75 -11.53 10.24
N GLY A 191 6.60 -10.55 11.13
CA GLY A 191 5.32 -9.90 11.40
C GLY A 191 4.74 -9.22 10.16
N ILE A 192 5.57 -8.59 9.34
CA ILE A 192 5.17 -7.97 8.07
C ILE A 192 4.71 -9.05 7.08
N VAL A 193 5.49 -10.13 6.90
CA VAL A 193 5.13 -11.25 6.02
C VAL A 193 3.78 -11.85 6.41
N GLU A 194 3.55 -12.11 7.70
CA GLU A 194 2.28 -12.65 8.19
C GLU A 194 1.11 -11.66 8.01
N THR A 195 1.34 -10.37 8.21
CA THR A 195 0.32 -9.32 8.03
C THR A 195 -0.08 -9.19 6.57
N ILE A 196 0.88 -9.17 5.65
CA ILE A 196 0.63 -9.09 4.20
C ILE A 196 -0.04 -10.37 3.69
N ALA A 197 0.36 -11.55 4.16
CA ALA A 197 -0.26 -12.82 3.76
C ALA A 197 -1.75 -12.90 4.15
N ARG A 198 -2.18 -12.14 5.17
CA ARG A 198 -3.59 -12.06 5.63
C ARG A 198 -4.37 -10.89 5.04
N ALA A 199 -3.83 -10.22 4.02
CA ALA A 199 -4.50 -9.10 3.37
C ALA A 199 -5.89 -9.50 2.84
N GLN A 200 -6.86 -8.63 3.07
CA GLN A 200 -8.27 -8.87 2.75
C GLN A 200 -8.70 -8.03 1.54
N TRP A 201 -9.51 -8.62 0.67
CA TRP A 201 -10.11 -7.88 -0.43
C TRP A 201 -11.09 -6.82 0.08
N LEU A 202 -11.08 -5.66 -0.55
CA LEU A 202 -12.12 -4.66 -0.32
C LEU A 202 -13.44 -5.15 -0.94
N ALA A 203 -14.50 -5.14 -0.13
CA ALA A 203 -15.82 -5.51 -0.59
C ALA A 203 -16.35 -4.53 -1.65
N VAL A 204 -16.97 -5.07 -2.70
CA VAL A 204 -17.64 -4.29 -3.74
C VAL A 204 -19.09 -4.74 -3.77
N SER A 205 -20.04 -3.81 -3.58
CA SER A 205 -21.47 -4.14 -3.57
C SER A 205 -21.89 -4.81 -4.87
N GLY A 206 -22.56 -5.95 -4.77
CA GLY A 206 -23.05 -6.72 -5.91
C GLY A 206 -21.98 -7.54 -6.67
N ILE A 207 -20.72 -7.52 -6.20
CA ILE A 207 -19.65 -8.36 -6.77
C ILE A 207 -19.16 -9.32 -5.70
N PHE A 208 -19.24 -10.60 -5.97
CA PHE A 208 -18.76 -11.67 -5.11
C PHE A 208 -17.62 -12.42 -5.77
N ARG A 209 -16.60 -12.81 -5.01
CA ARG A 209 -15.58 -13.74 -5.47
C ARG A 209 -16.12 -15.15 -5.36
N ARG A 210 -15.64 -16.04 -6.23
CA ARG A 210 -16.06 -17.46 -6.19
C ARG A 210 -15.86 -18.10 -4.81
N SER A 211 -14.81 -17.70 -4.07
CA SER A 211 -14.52 -18.18 -2.71
C SER A 211 -15.49 -17.64 -1.64
N GLU A 212 -16.25 -16.60 -1.94
CA GLU A 212 -17.24 -15.98 -1.05
C GLU A 212 -18.65 -16.53 -1.29
N LEU A 213 -18.81 -17.26 -2.39
CA LEU A 213 -20.08 -17.93 -2.71
C LEU A 213 -20.17 -19.27 -1.98
N PRO A 214 -21.35 -19.61 -1.40
CA PRO A 214 -21.55 -20.94 -0.86
C PRO A 214 -21.38 -21.99 -1.97
N PRO A 215 -20.98 -23.22 -1.64
CA PRO A 215 -20.94 -24.29 -2.61
C PRO A 215 -22.31 -24.45 -3.23
N LEU A 216 -22.35 -24.47 -4.56
CA LEU A 216 -23.61 -24.76 -5.29
C LEU A 216 -24.07 -26.15 -4.89
N ASN A 217 -25.31 -26.25 -4.42
CA ASN A 217 -25.93 -27.56 -4.27
C ASN A 217 -26.05 -28.20 -5.65
N PRO A 218 -25.66 -29.47 -5.81
CA PRO A 218 -25.86 -30.14 -7.08
C PRO A 218 -27.35 -30.16 -7.43
N PRO A 219 -27.72 -29.86 -8.69
CA PRO A 219 -29.13 -29.88 -9.06
C PRO A 219 -29.71 -31.26 -8.81
N GLN A 220 -30.90 -31.31 -8.22
CA GLN A 220 -31.60 -32.57 -8.02
C GLN A 220 -32.13 -33.09 -9.35
N ALA A 221 -31.87 -34.38 -9.64
CA ALA A 221 -32.45 -35.06 -10.78
C ALA A 221 -33.89 -35.46 -10.44
N LEU A 222 -34.84 -34.88 -11.13
CA LEU A 222 -36.24 -35.32 -11.05
C LEU A 222 -36.59 -36.21 -12.22
N ASP A 223 -37.23 -37.32 -11.92
CA ASP A 223 -37.78 -38.19 -12.97
C ASP A 223 -38.96 -37.45 -13.63
N THR A 224 -38.86 -37.23 -14.93
CA THR A 224 -39.92 -36.57 -15.71
C THR A 224 -41.00 -37.53 -16.17
N GLY A 225 -40.86 -38.83 -15.90
CA GLY A 225 -41.72 -39.88 -16.47
C GLY A 225 -41.56 -40.10 -17.97
N ILE A 226 -40.64 -39.40 -18.62
CA ILE A 226 -40.31 -39.53 -20.04
C ILE A 226 -39.05 -40.38 -20.19
N PRO A 227 -39.05 -41.51 -20.91
CA PRO A 227 -37.85 -42.31 -21.06
C PRO A 227 -36.66 -41.50 -21.58
N LYS A 228 -35.51 -41.63 -20.88
CA LYS A 228 -34.25 -40.94 -21.22
C LYS A 228 -34.26 -39.40 -21.00
N MET A 229 -35.26 -38.81 -20.31
CA MET A 229 -35.28 -37.40 -19.97
C MET A 229 -35.21 -37.23 -18.44
N VAL A 230 -34.29 -36.44 -17.98
CA VAL A 230 -34.13 -36.04 -16.56
C VAL A 230 -34.19 -34.53 -16.50
N CYS A 231 -35.05 -34.00 -15.63
CA CYS A 231 -35.08 -32.60 -15.33
C CYS A 231 -34.09 -32.29 -14.15
N LEU A 232 -33.19 -31.36 -14.35
CA LEU A 232 -32.33 -30.88 -13.29
C LEU A 232 -32.99 -29.63 -12.70
N VAL A 233 -33.33 -29.70 -11.42
CA VAL A 233 -33.93 -28.57 -10.67
C VAL A 233 -32.92 -28.05 -9.67
N ASN A 234 -32.72 -26.75 -9.66
CA ASN A 234 -31.96 -26.06 -8.65
C ASN A 234 -32.94 -25.33 -7.72
N ASP A 235 -32.74 -25.41 -6.41
CA ASP A 235 -33.60 -24.78 -5.41
C ASP A 235 -33.63 -23.24 -5.52
N ASP A 236 -32.75 -22.66 -6.32
CA ASP A 236 -32.66 -21.20 -6.57
C ASP A 236 -33.67 -20.68 -7.62
N TYR A 237 -34.57 -21.53 -8.15
CA TYR A 237 -35.55 -21.19 -9.18
C TYR A 237 -36.99 -21.65 -8.82
N VAL A 238 -37.38 -21.36 -7.58
CA VAL A 238 -38.78 -21.46 -7.14
C VAL A 238 -39.35 -20.11 -6.84
#